data_319f2ef3c9af9cfd6de091d047d2d3b6
#
_entry.id   319f2ef3c9af9cfd6de091d047d2d3b6
#
_cell.length_a   1.000
_cell.length_b   1.000
_cell.length_c   1.000
_cell.angle_alpha   90.00
_cell.angle_beta   90.00
_cell.angle_gamma   90.00
#
_symmetry.space_group_name_H-M   'P 1'
#
loop_
_entity.id
_entity.type
_entity.pdbx_description
1 polymer ?
#
loop_
_entity_poly.entity_id
_entity_poly.type
_entity_poly.pdbx_seq_one_letter_code
_entity_poly.pdbx_strand_id
1 'polypeptide(L)'
;QGADTNTVSSTVVTNNTPPTANAPSVVVNNSDICKTAASTAVQTQILGLATGVTITDENCERIKLSRSLYSMGMKVAAVSTLCADPRVWDAMYMAGTYCPYMGAIGEEAKEGWEANLELIPEGSVVFEKVEQDIKDQQKTTGLTDGQKFAKFVLFGMAMHSGIVAFFP
;
A
#
# COMPACT_ATOMS: atom_id res chain seq x y z
N GLN A 1 70.82 -57.43 6.51
CA GLN A 1 69.85 -56.49 7.05
C GLN A 1 69.57 -55.40 6.05
N GLY A 2 68.45 -55.51 5.32
CA GLY A 2 67.98 -54.56 4.34
C GLY A 2 67.34 -53.37 5.07
N ALA A 3 67.79 -52.16 4.70
CA ALA A 3 67.13 -50.95 5.07
C ALA A 3 66.08 -50.61 4.01
N ASP A 4 64.81 -50.80 4.39
CA ASP A 4 63.68 -50.40 3.57
C ASP A 4 63.52 -48.88 3.68
N THR A 5 63.98 -48.19 2.64
CA THR A 5 63.67 -46.78 2.44
C THR A 5 62.29 -46.61 1.90
N ASN A 6 61.35 -46.38 2.80
CA ASN A 6 59.96 -46.08 2.46
C ASN A 6 59.89 -44.61 2.04
N THR A 7 60.00 -44.34 0.74
CA THR A 7 59.76 -43.02 0.15
C THR A 7 58.29 -42.78 0.06
N VAL A 8 57.75 -42.12 1.05
CA VAL A 8 56.38 -41.59 0.96
C VAL A 8 56.38 -40.40 0.01
N SER A 9 56.01 -40.66 -1.23
CA SER A 9 55.71 -39.61 -2.20
C SER A 9 54.33 -39.02 -1.83
N SER A 10 54.33 -37.99 -1.05
CA SER A 10 53.12 -37.17 -0.79
C SER A 10 52.86 -36.31 -2.05
N THR A 11 52.04 -36.82 -2.96
CA THR A 11 51.42 -35.97 -3.98
C THR A 11 50.45 -35.05 -3.26
N VAL A 12 50.86 -33.82 -3.01
CA VAL A 12 49.95 -32.77 -2.59
C VAL A 12 49.03 -32.48 -3.80
N VAL A 13 47.89 -33.13 -3.80
CA VAL A 13 46.81 -32.75 -4.70
C VAL A 13 46.24 -31.43 -4.16
N THR A 14 46.73 -30.33 -4.68
CA THR A 14 46.10 -29.04 -4.48
C THR A 14 44.77 -29.05 -5.28
N ASN A 15 43.74 -29.54 -4.62
CA ASN A 15 42.38 -29.33 -5.11
C ASN A 15 42.11 -27.80 -5.01
N ASN A 16 42.40 -27.13 -6.14
CA ASN A 16 42.00 -25.74 -6.32
C ASN A 16 40.47 -25.76 -6.57
N THR A 17 39.70 -26.01 -5.52
CA THR A 17 38.28 -25.77 -5.55
C THR A 17 38.08 -24.27 -5.72
N PRO A 18 37.41 -23.81 -6.79
CA PRO A 18 37.15 -22.42 -6.96
C PRO A 18 36.35 -21.91 -5.74
N PRO A 19 36.59 -20.67 -5.25
CA PRO A 19 35.88 -20.13 -4.10
C PRO A 19 34.40 -20.14 -4.39
N THR A 20 33.64 -20.92 -3.62
CA THR A 20 32.20 -20.97 -3.73
C THR A 20 31.60 -19.79 -2.99
N ALA A 21 31.03 -18.83 -3.73
CA ALA A 21 30.19 -17.80 -3.14
C ALA A 21 28.83 -18.40 -2.82
N ASN A 22 28.58 -18.69 -1.56
CA ASN A 22 27.28 -19.15 -1.10
C ASN A 22 26.48 -17.91 -0.67
N ALA A 23 25.41 -17.57 -1.39
CA ALA A 23 24.51 -16.54 -0.94
C ALA A 23 23.71 -17.08 0.26
N PRO A 24 23.84 -16.50 1.48
CA PRO A 24 23.03 -16.94 2.59
C PRO A 24 21.57 -16.72 2.26
N SER A 25 20.78 -17.78 2.27
CA SER A 25 19.34 -17.66 2.24
C SER A 25 18.89 -17.06 3.58
N VAL A 26 18.73 -15.75 3.64
CA VAL A 26 18.17 -15.10 4.81
C VAL A 26 16.66 -15.31 4.77
N VAL A 27 16.21 -16.43 5.31
CA VAL A 27 14.79 -16.65 5.56
C VAL A 27 14.44 -15.89 6.83
N VAL A 28 13.89 -14.70 6.68
CA VAL A 28 13.31 -13.96 7.81
C VAL A 28 11.94 -14.57 8.10
N ASN A 29 11.94 -15.64 8.86
CA ASN A 29 10.73 -16.37 9.27
C ASN A 29 10.02 -15.73 10.47
N ASN A 30 10.17 -14.43 10.65
CA ASN A 30 9.54 -13.74 11.76
C ASN A 30 8.29 -13.04 11.27
N SER A 31 7.12 -13.60 11.58
CA SER A 31 5.82 -13.07 11.22
C SER A 31 5.61 -11.60 11.67
N ASP A 32 6.50 -11.08 12.50
CA ASP A 32 6.42 -9.72 13.04
C ASP A 32 7.27 -8.68 12.33
N ILE A 33 8.22 -9.05 11.47
CA ILE A 33 9.21 -8.09 10.92
C ILE A 33 8.77 -7.49 9.58
N CYS A 34 7.81 -8.09 8.86
CA CYS A 34 7.38 -7.63 7.53
C CYS A 34 8.53 -7.31 6.56
N LYS A 35 9.60 -8.10 6.61
CA LYS A 35 10.77 -7.93 5.77
C LYS A 35 11.00 -9.18 4.93
N THR A 36 11.27 -8.98 3.65
CA THR A 36 11.74 -10.02 2.74
C THR A 36 13.21 -9.81 2.47
N ALA A 37 13.98 -10.90 2.41
CA ALA A 37 15.39 -10.84 2.08
C ALA A 37 15.60 -11.28 0.63
N ALA A 38 16.35 -10.48 -0.13
CA ALA A 38 16.87 -10.85 -1.44
C ALA A 38 18.38 -10.98 -1.33
N SER A 39 18.92 -12.13 -1.74
CA SER A 39 20.35 -12.36 -1.78
C SER A 39 20.79 -12.71 -3.21
N THR A 40 21.93 -12.15 -3.61
CA THR A 40 22.58 -12.47 -4.89
C THR A 40 24.02 -12.87 -4.63
N ALA A 41 24.50 -13.90 -5.35
CA ALA A 41 25.90 -14.29 -5.33
C ALA A 41 26.45 -14.31 -6.76
N VAL A 42 27.61 -13.72 -6.95
CA VAL A 42 28.37 -13.78 -8.19
C VAL A 42 29.67 -14.52 -7.90
N GLN A 43 29.94 -15.53 -8.72
CA GLN A 43 31.11 -16.40 -8.58
C GLN A 43 31.97 -16.28 -9.82
N THR A 44 33.23 -15.96 -9.66
CA THR A 44 34.26 -15.95 -10.68
C THR A 44 35.36 -16.94 -10.30
N GLN A 45 36.24 -17.28 -11.22
CA GLN A 45 37.34 -18.21 -10.93
C GLN A 45 38.30 -17.73 -9.83
N ILE A 46 38.30 -16.45 -9.53
CA ILE A 46 39.27 -15.81 -8.60
C ILE A 46 38.57 -15.23 -7.39
N LEU A 47 37.31 -14.77 -7.52
CA LEU A 47 36.60 -14.03 -6.49
C LEU A 47 35.13 -14.46 -6.43
N GLY A 48 34.67 -14.74 -5.21
CA GLY A 48 33.26 -14.92 -4.90
C GLY A 48 32.72 -13.73 -4.08
N LEU A 49 31.68 -13.07 -4.56
CA LEU A 49 31.01 -11.98 -3.87
C LEU A 49 29.55 -12.35 -3.63
N ALA A 50 29.09 -12.26 -2.36
CA ALA A 50 27.71 -12.43 -1.99
C ALA A 50 27.17 -11.13 -1.35
N THR A 51 26.02 -10.65 -1.81
CA THR A 51 25.33 -9.48 -1.25
C THR A 51 23.92 -9.85 -0.86
N GLY A 52 23.44 -9.33 0.28
CA GLY A 52 22.08 -9.50 0.76
C GLY A 52 21.44 -8.15 1.05
N VAL A 53 20.19 -7.96 0.62
CA VAL A 53 19.39 -6.77 0.89
C VAL A 53 18.08 -7.21 1.53
N THR A 54 17.61 -6.48 2.53
CA THR A 54 16.29 -6.66 3.12
C THR A 54 15.34 -5.58 2.60
N ILE A 55 14.17 -6.00 2.11
CA ILE A 55 13.12 -5.12 1.60
C ILE A 55 11.95 -5.22 2.58
N THR A 56 11.41 -4.08 2.98
CA THR A 56 10.22 -4.01 3.81
C THR A 56 8.97 -4.25 2.96
N ASP A 57 8.08 -5.11 3.42
CA ASP A 57 6.77 -5.33 2.79
C ASP A 57 5.74 -4.38 3.41
N GLU A 58 5.42 -3.32 2.69
CA GLU A 58 4.46 -2.29 3.12
C GLU A 58 3.05 -2.85 3.33
N ASN A 59 2.64 -3.84 2.53
CA ASN A 59 1.34 -4.48 2.71
C ASN A 59 1.26 -5.25 4.01
N CYS A 60 2.33 -5.97 4.36
CA CYS A 60 2.44 -6.66 5.62
C CYS A 60 2.37 -5.68 6.79
N GLU A 61 3.10 -4.56 6.74
CA GLU A 61 3.07 -3.52 7.77
C GLU A 61 1.66 -2.91 7.91
N ARG A 62 1.03 -2.56 6.80
CA ARG A 62 -0.33 -1.99 6.79
C ARG A 62 -1.35 -2.92 7.43
N ILE A 63 -1.31 -4.21 7.09
CA ILE A 63 -2.21 -5.23 7.69
C ILE A 63 -1.98 -5.33 9.20
N LYS A 64 -0.74 -5.28 9.66
CA LYS A 64 -0.42 -5.34 11.10
C LYS A 64 -0.86 -4.09 11.84
N LEU A 65 -0.61 -2.91 11.28
CA LEU A 65 -1.10 -1.65 11.84
C LEU A 65 -2.62 -1.66 11.97
N SER A 66 -3.32 -2.09 10.91
CA SER A 66 -4.78 -2.22 10.95
C SER A 66 -5.26 -3.18 12.04
N ARG A 67 -4.64 -4.36 12.18
CA ARG A 67 -4.96 -5.30 13.26
C ARG A 67 -4.70 -4.73 14.64
N SER A 68 -3.60 -4.00 14.81
CA SER A 68 -3.27 -3.34 16.07
C SER A 68 -4.33 -2.29 16.43
N LEU A 69 -4.71 -1.44 15.48
CA LEU A 69 -5.78 -0.45 15.68
C LEU A 69 -7.11 -1.12 16.02
N TYR A 70 -7.45 -2.20 15.32
CA TYR A 70 -8.66 -2.96 15.60
C TYR A 70 -8.68 -3.55 17.02
N SER A 71 -7.55 -4.11 17.46
CA SER A 71 -7.42 -4.69 18.81
C SER A 71 -7.53 -3.65 19.92
N MET A 72 -7.13 -2.40 19.65
CA MET A 72 -7.32 -1.26 20.55
C MET A 72 -8.75 -0.68 20.53
N GLY A 73 -9.67 -1.26 19.74
CA GLY A 73 -11.05 -0.81 19.60
C GLY A 73 -11.26 0.30 18.57
N MET A 74 -10.21 0.78 17.92
CA MET A 74 -10.27 1.84 16.91
C MET A 74 -10.65 1.27 15.53
N LYS A 75 -11.87 0.74 15.40
CA LYS A 75 -12.32 0.02 14.21
C LYS A 75 -12.32 0.87 12.94
N VAL A 76 -12.78 2.12 13.04
CA VAL A 76 -12.81 3.06 11.90
C VAL A 76 -11.39 3.36 11.42
N ALA A 77 -10.46 3.65 12.34
CA ALA A 77 -9.07 3.90 12.01
C ALA A 77 -8.39 2.66 11.39
N ALA A 78 -8.74 1.44 11.85
CA ALA A 78 -8.25 0.20 11.28
C ALA A 78 -8.67 0.05 9.81
N VAL A 79 -9.93 0.34 9.49
CA VAL A 79 -10.42 0.34 8.10
C VAL A 79 -9.76 1.43 7.28
N SER A 80 -9.65 2.66 7.80
CA SER A 80 -8.98 3.76 7.09
C SER A 80 -7.53 3.45 6.75
N THR A 81 -6.81 2.72 7.62
CA THR A 81 -5.43 2.28 7.35
C THR A 81 -5.37 1.33 6.15
N LEU A 82 -6.35 0.43 6.00
CA LEU A 82 -6.45 -0.46 4.84
C LEU A 82 -6.85 0.29 3.57
N CYS A 83 -7.71 1.30 3.70
CA CYS A 83 -8.17 2.13 2.60
C CYS A 83 -7.08 2.99 1.94
N ALA A 84 -5.89 3.08 2.53
CA ALA A 84 -4.72 3.66 1.87
C ALA A 84 -4.19 2.79 0.70
N ASP A 85 -4.66 1.54 0.58
CA ASP A 85 -4.37 0.68 -0.58
C ASP A 85 -5.47 0.87 -1.63
N PRO A 86 -5.14 1.25 -2.88
CA PRO A 86 -6.13 1.49 -3.93
C PRO A 86 -7.04 0.28 -4.20
N ARG A 87 -6.51 -0.93 -4.07
CA ARG A 87 -7.30 -2.16 -4.26
C ARG A 87 -8.38 -2.33 -3.19
N VAL A 88 -8.08 -1.95 -1.95
CA VAL A 88 -9.05 -1.99 -0.84
C VAL A 88 -10.08 -0.88 -1.02
N TRP A 89 -9.62 0.32 -1.37
CA TRP A 89 -10.48 1.47 -1.63
C TRP A 89 -11.50 1.15 -2.74
N ASP A 90 -11.03 0.64 -3.88
CA ASP A 90 -11.87 0.24 -5.02
C ASP A 90 -12.88 -0.85 -4.63
N ALA A 91 -12.44 -1.87 -3.92
CA ALA A 91 -13.31 -2.96 -3.49
C ALA A 91 -14.41 -2.46 -2.55
N MET A 92 -14.09 -1.58 -1.61
CA MET A 92 -15.06 -0.99 -0.70
C MET A 92 -16.03 -0.07 -1.41
N TYR A 93 -15.55 0.73 -2.36
CA TYR A 93 -16.40 1.61 -3.18
C TYR A 93 -17.39 0.78 -4.01
N MET A 94 -16.92 -0.26 -4.70
CA MET A 94 -17.78 -1.15 -5.50
C MET A 94 -18.77 -1.95 -4.67
N ALA A 95 -18.45 -2.24 -3.41
CA ALA A 95 -19.34 -2.94 -2.48
C ALA A 95 -20.39 -2.01 -1.85
N GLY A 96 -20.34 -0.70 -2.09
CA GLY A 96 -21.23 0.27 -1.44
C GLY A 96 -20.92 0.48 0.06
N THR A 97 -19.75 0.04 0.50
CA THR A 97 -19.25 0.27 1.87
C THR A 97 -18.05 1.20 1.78
N TYR A 98 -18.30 2.50 1.73
CA TYR A 98 -17.25 3.48 1.45
C TYR A 98 -16.21 3.57 2.56
N CYS A 99 -14.96 3.84 2.18
CA CYS A 99 -13.88 4.10 3.11
C CYS A 99 -14.19 5.31 3.97
N PRO A 100 -13.90 5.28 5.28
CA PRO A 100 -14.12 6.43 6.16
C PRO A 100 -13.40 7.68 5.67
N TYR A 101 -14.07 8.83 5.73
CA TYR A 101 -13.54 10.12 5.34
C TYR A 101 -13.72 11.14 6.46
N MET A 102 -12.63 11.66 7.02
CA MET A 102 -12.63 12.68 8.10
C MET A 102 -13.59 12.38 9.27
N GLY A 103 -13.79 11.10 9.58
CA GLY A 103 -14.71 10.64 10.62
C GLY A 103 -16.11 10.29 10.12
N ALA A 104 -16.48 10.67 8.92
CA ALA A 104 -17.72 10.28 8.27
C ALA A 104 -17.65 8.81 7.78
N ILE A 105 -18.77 8.13 7.74
CA ILE A 105 -18.95 6.75 7.26
C ILE A 105 -20.19 6.65 6.39
N GLY A 106 -20.25 5.65 5.52
CA GLY A 106 -21.39 5.44 4.62
C GLY A 106 -21.51 6.52 3.53
N GLU A 107 -22.72 6.97 3.19
CA GLU A 107 -22.97 7.94 2.12
C GLU A 107 -22.29 9.30 2.35
N GLU A 108 -22.20 9.74 3.59
CA GLU A 108 -21.51 10.99 3.95
C GLU A 108 -20.00 10.90 3.62
N ALA A 109 -19.37 9.74 3.87
CA ALA A 109 -18.00 9.50 3.47
C ALA A 109 -17.83 9.50 1.95
N LYS A 110 -18.80 8.94 1.21
CA LYS A 110 -18.81 8.97 -0.25
C LYS A 110 -18.81 10.40 -0.79
N GLU A 111 -19.74 11.24 -0.29
CA GLU A 111 -19.80 12.65 -0.68
C GLU A 111 -18.48 13.37 -0.40
N GLY A 112 -17.84 13.06 0.74
CA GLY A 112 -16.51 13.57 1.08
C GLY A 112 -15.42 13.18 0.08
N TRP A 113 -15.40 11.93 -0.36
CA TRP A 113 -14.47 11.44 -1.38
C TRP A 113 -14.73 12.04 -2.77
N GLU A 114 -15.99 12.12 -3.18
CA GLU A 114 -16.40 12.72 -4.46
C GLU A 114 -16.11 14.23 -4.53
N ALA A 115 -16.10 14.91 -3.39
CA ALA A 115 -15.74 16.31 -3.29
C ALA A 115 -14.22 16.55 -3.30
N ASN A 116 -13.40 15.55 -2.95
CA ASN A 116 -11.96 15.66 -2.78
C ASN A 116 -11.24 14.51 -3.49
N LEU A 117 -11.38 14.46 -4.80
CA LEU A 117 -10.85 13.37 -5.64
C LEU A 117 -9.32 13.21 -5.54
N GLU A 118 -8.61 14.30 -5.25
CA GLU A 118 -7.15 14.30 -5.11
C GLU A 118 -6.64 13.51 -3.89
N LEU A 119 -7.52 13.18 -2.95
CA LEU A 119 -7.18 12.37 -1.77
C LEU A 119 -7.39 10.88 -1.99
N ILE A 120 -7.97 10.48 -3.12
CA ILE A 120 -8.14 9.07 -3.47
C ILE A 120 -6.77 8.44 -3.72
N PRO A 121 -6.51 7.21 -3.23
CA PRO A 121 -5.22 6.56 -3.40
C PRO A 121 -4.84 6.41 -4.88
N GLU A 122 -3.59 6.74 -5.21
CA GLU A 122 -3.05 6.58 -6.56
C GLU A 122 -3.14 5.12 -7.03
N GLY A 123 -3.55 4.92 -8.28
CA GLY A 123 -3.73 3.59 -8.87
C GLY A 123 -5.11 2.96 -8.65
N SER A 124 -6.08 3.73 -8.13
CA SER A 124 -7.49 3.32 -8.10
C SER A 124 -8.07 3.22 -9.51
N VAL A 125 -8.64 2.08 -9.88
CA VAL A 125 -9.31 1.87 -11.18
C VAL A 125 -10.73 2.44 -11.21
N VAL A 126 -11.29 2.72 -10.06
CA VAL A 126 -12.62 3.31 -9.91
C VAL A 126 -12.55 4.83 -10.03
N PHE A 127 -11.41 5.43 -9.72
CA PHE A 127 -11.20 6.88 -9.73
C PHE A 127 -11.62 7.54 -11.06
N GLU A 128 -11.17 7.00 -12.18
CA GLU A 128 -11.50 7.54 -13.51
C GLU A 128 -13.01 7.53 -13.79
N LYS A 129 -13.71 6.48 -13.33
CA LYS A 129 -15.17 6.37 -13.49
C LYS A 129 -15.89 7.40 -12.63
N VAL A 130 -15.50 7.52 -11.36
CA VAL A 130 -16.09 8.49 -10.43
C VAL A 130 -15.91 9.91 -10.95
N GLU A 131 -14.71 10.24 -11.44
CA GLU A 131 -14.43 11.54 -12.02
C GLU A 131 -15.28 11.82 -13.26
N GLN A 132 -15.47 10.82 -14.13
CA GLN A 132 -16.34 10.94 -15.32
C GLN A 132 -17.80 11.12 -14.93
N ASP A 133 -18.30 10.34 -13.99
CA ASP A 133 -19.69 10.41 -13.53
C ASP A 133 -19.99 11.79 -12.92
N ILE A 134 -19.07 12.35 -12.15
CA ILE A 134 -19.19 13.70 -11.58
C ILE A 134 -19.21 14.76 -12.69
N LYS A 135 -18.32 14.66 -13.69
CA LYS A 135 -18.29 15.58 -14.83
C LYS A 135 -19.58 15.53 -15.64
N ASP A 136 -20.12 14.33 -15.85
CA ASP A 136 -21.35 14.14 -16.60
C ASP A 136 -22.59 14.67 -15.84
N GLN A 137 -22.63 14.47 -14.53
CA GLN A 137 -23.67 15.08 -13.69
C GLN A 137 -23.60 16.61 -13.70
N GLN A 138 -22.40 17.18 -13.67
CA GLN A 138 -22.20 18.61 -13.76
C GLN A 138 -22.67 19.17 -15.10
N LYS A 139 -22.40 18.46 -16.18
CA LYS A 139 -22.82 18.83 -17.55
C LYS A 139 -24.34 18.77 -17.71
N THR A 140 -24.98 17.75 -17.12
CA THR A 140 -26.44 17.56 -17.20
C THR A 140 -27.20 18.61 -16.38
N THR A 141 -26.63 19.03 -15.25
CA THR A 141 -27.23 20.07 -14.38
C THR A 141 -27.02 21.49 -14.90
N GLY A 142 -26.17 21.70 -15.91
CA GLY A 142 -25.90 23.01 -16.53
C GLY A 142 -25.33 24.07 -15.57
N LEU A 143 -24.93 23.68 -14.38
CA LEU A 143 -24.41 24.56 -13.33
C LEU A 143 -22.91 24.67 -13.49
N THR A 144 -22.44 25.84 -13.92
CA THR A 144 -21.01 26.21 -13.82
C THR A 144 -20.63 26.37 -12.34
N ASP A 145 -19.33 26.20 -12.02
CA ASP A 145 -18.83 26.29 -10.63
C ASP A 145 -19.24 27.60 -9.91
N GLY A 146 -19.37 28.70 -10.67
CA GLY A 146 -19.90 29.97 -10.13
C GLY A 146 -21.37 29.92 -9.71
N GLN A 147 -22.19 29.07 -10.37
CA GLN A 147 -23.62 28.92 -10.02
C GLN A 147 -23.83 28.02 -8.81
N LYS A 148 -22.93 27.05 -8.59
CA LYS A 148 -22.93 26.22 -7.39
C LYS A 148 -22.60 27.06 -6.16
N PHE A 149 -21.59 27.92 -6.26
CA PHE A 149 -21.21 28.81 -5.19
C PHE A 149 -22.33 29.79 -4.83
N ALA A 150 -22.99 30.35 -5.85
CA ALA A 150 -24.15 31.23 -5.67
C ALA A 150 -25.32 30.51 -4.99
N LYS A 151 -25.60 29.27 -5.36
CA LYS A 151 -26.67 28.47 -4.75
C LYS A 151 -26.36 28.09 -3.29
N PHE A 152 -25.11 27.78 -3.00
CA PHE A 152 -24.64 27.48 -1.65
C PHE A 152 -24.69 28.72 -0.74
N VAL A 153 -24.28 29.87 -1.25
CA VAL A 153 -24.34 31.15 -0.52
C VAL A 153 -25.80 31.57 -0.30
N LEU A 154 -26.67 31.42 -1.29
CA LEU A 154 -28.10 31.73 -1.15
C LEU A 154 -28.79 30.80 -0.15
N PHE A 155 -28.47 29.50 -0.15
CA PHE A 155 -29.01 28.55 0.81
C PHE A 155 -28.50 28.81 2.24
N GLY A 156 -27.20 29.12 2.39
CA GLY A 156 -26.62 29.52 3.67
C GLY A 156 -27.18 30.82 4.23
N MET A 157 -27.49 31.81 3.39
CA MET A 157 -28.15 33.05 3.82
C MET A 157 -29.61 32.81 4.19
N ALA A 158 -30.34 31.92 3.54
CA ALA A 158 -31.73 31.60 3.88
C ALA A 158 -31.83 30.89 5.25
N MET A 159 -30.87 30.08 5.60
CA MET A 159 -30.81 29.44 6.94
C MET A 159 -30.52 30.45 8.06
N HIS A 160 -29.75 31.51 7.78
CA HIS A 160 -29.41 32.53 8.77
C HIS A 160 -30.53 33.56 9.01
N SER A 161 -31.43 33.72 8.04
CA SER A 161 -32.54 34.70 8.14
C SER A 161 -33.87 34.13 8.62
N GLY A 162 -33.91 32.85 9.00
CA GLY A 162 -35.09 32.25 9.64
C GLY A 162 -36.38 32.22 8.78
N ILE A 163 -36.24 32.40 7.45
CA ILE A 163 -37.38 32.33 6.52
C ILE A 163 -37.52 30.90 6.09
N VAL A 164 -38.30 30.11 6.82
CA VAL A 164 -38.83 28.83 6.39
C VAL A 164 -39.93 29.12 5.38
N ALA A 165 -39.58 29.18 4.09
CA ALA A 165 -40.60 29.17 3.04
C ALA A 165 -41.16 27.74 2.94
N PHE A 166 -42.30 27.53 3.55
CA PHE A 166 -43.17 26.39 3.33
C PHE A 166 -43.65 26.48 1.86
N PHE A 167 -43.14 25.59 0.99
CA PHE A 167 -43.74 25.36 -0.33
C PHE A 167 -44.67 24.15 -0.22
N PRO A 168 -45.92 24.25 -0.74
CA PRO A 168 -46.88 23.16 -0.79
C PRO A 168 -46.52 22.07 -1.80
#